data_ae69682ef23e4a15524dafe4c282bd1d
#
_entry.id   ae69682ef23e4a15524dafe4c282bd1d
#
_cell.length_a   1.000
_cell.length_b   1.000
_cell.length_c   1.000
_cell.angle_alpha   90.00
_cell.angle_beta   90.00
_cell.angle_gamma   90.00
#
_symmetry.space_group_name_H-M   'P 1'
#
loop_
_entity.id
_entity.type
_entity.pdbx_description
1 polymer ?
#
loop_
_entity_poly.entity_id
_entity_poly.type
_entity_poly.pdbx_seq_one_letter_code
_entity_poly.pdbx_strand_id
1 'polypeptide(L)'
;APEAYSAATSKNPEIKEIAEVTGVRYVLTGNYQVINERIRVNVKLSDALKGKTLWSEKFDNNIDNLFEILDQIADAIFTEAQVQVAGVGRGELSYFKTNEAFLEHLKCSELFSERNSDSNKQAERCVAELLKKDPENPVILHLAGWITFQRAWMGWSPTPEEDKIESRKIAESILDEYP
;
A
#
# COMPACT_ATOMS: atom_id res chain seq x y z
N ALA A 1 -7.77 -23.86 5.08
CA ALA A 1 -7.38 -23.68 3.70
C ALA A 1 -8.19 -24.46 2.66
N PRO A 2 -8.60 -25.77 2.80
CA PRO A 2 -9.44 -26.45 1.81
C PRO A 2 -10.83 -25.82 1.65
N GLU A 3 -11.41 -25.33 2.73
CA GLU A 3 -12.74 -24.69 2.76
C GLU A 3 -12.74 -23.33 2.03
N ALA A 4 -11.68 -22.55 2.22
CA ALA A 4 -11.48 -21.28 1.52
C ALA A 4 -11.40 -21.47 -0.01
N TYR A 5 -10.69 -22.52 -0.45
CA TYR A 5 -10.61 -22.85 -1.88
C TYR A 5 -11.96 -23.30 -2.44
N SER A 6 -12.73 -24.08 -1.66
CA SER A 6 -14.08 -24.54 -2.05
C SER A 6 -15.07 -23.38 -2.19
N ALA A 7 -15.05 -22.42 -1.26
CA ALA A 7 -15.89 -21.22 -1.34
C ALA A 7 -15.53 -20.34 -2.55
N ALA A 8 -14.24 -20.18 -2.83
CA ALA A 8 -13.75 -19.40 -3.95
C ALA A 8 -14.04 -20.04 -5.32
N THR A 9 -14.26 -21.35 -5.39
CA THR A 9 -14.54 -22.11 -6.62
C THR A 9 -16.00 -22.41 -6.87
N SER A 10 -16.90 -22.05 -5.94
CA SER A 10 -18.35 -22.20 -6.15
C SER A 10 -18.84 -21.29 -7.30
N LYS A 11 -19.89 -21.71 -8.02
CA LYS A 11 -20.34 -21.06 -9.26
C LYS A 11 -20.75 -19.58 -9.13
N ASN A 12 -21.06 -19.08 -7.91
CA ASN A 12 -21.30 -17.67 -7.59
C ASN A 12 -21.23 -17.46 -6.06
N PRO A 13 -20.07 -17.54 -5.43
CA PRO A 13 -19.99 -17.25 -4.00
C PRO A 13 -20.27 -15.76 -3.78
N GLU A 14 -21.11 -15.43 -2.83
CA GLU A 14 -21.20 -14.05 -2.39
C GLU A 14 -19.86 -13.62 -1.81
N ILE A 15 -19.43 -12.39 -2.12
CA ILE A 15 -18.14 -11.83 -1.65
C ILE A 15 -18.00 -11.93 -0.12
N LYS A 16 -19.13 -11.79 0.60
CA LYS A 16 -19.19 -11.95 2.05
C LYS A 16 -18.88 -13.36 2.51
N GLU A 17 -19.39 -14.38 1.82
CA GLU A 17 -19.12 -15.79 2.15
C GLU A 17 -17.63 -16.11 2.01
N ILE A 18 -16.99 -15.59 0.95
CA ILE A 18 -15.54 -15.74 0.77
C ILE A 18 -14.79 -15.11 1.95
N ALA A 19 -15.17 -13.89 2.33
CA ALA A 19 -14.54 -13.17 3.43
C ALA A 19 -14.74 -13.87 4.78
N GLU A 20 -15.93 -14.38 5.06
CA GLU A 20 -16.25 -15.08 6.31
C GLU A 20 -15.44 -16.37 6.45
N VAL A 21 -15.29 -17.14 5.36
CA VAL A 21 -14.53 -18.40 5.37
C VAL A 21 -13.01 -18.17 5.41
N THR A 22 -12.52 -17.14 4.73
CA THR A 22 -11.07 -16.90 4.56
C THR A 22 -10.50 -15.90 5.54
N GLY A 23 -11.33 -15.07 6.17
CA GLY A 23 -10.90 -13.96 7.02
C GLY A 23 -10.30 -12.78 6.25
N VAL A 24 -10.41 -12.74 4.92
CA VAL A 24 -9.85 -11.66 4.09
C VAL A 24 -10.81 -10.48 4.01
N ARG A 25 -10.27 -9.27 3.97
CA ARG A 25 -11.06 -8.04 3.79
C ARG A 25 -11.29 -7.71 2.32
N TYR A 26 -10.29 -7.94 1.48
CA TYR A 26 -10.34 -7.58 0.06
C TYR A 26 -10.45 -8.83 -0.79
N VAL A 27 -11.41 -8.82 -1.72
CA VAL A 27 -11.66 -9.95 -2.62
C VAL A 27 -11.55 -9.46 -4.05
N LEU A 28 -10.66 -10.12 -4.81
CA LEU A 28 -10.54 -9.95 -6.25
C LEU A 28 -11.38 -11.00 -6.95
N THR A 29 -12.24 -10.57 -7.84
CA THR A 29 -13.03 -11.45 -8.72
C THR A 29 -12.82 -11.04 -10.16
N GLY A 30 -13.00 -11.97 -11.07
CA GLY A 30 -12.90 -11.69 -12.49
C GLY A 30 -13.42 -12.82 -13.36
N ASN A 31 -13.57 -12.51 -14.63
CA ASN A 31 -13.84 -13.47 -15.67
C ASN A 31 -13.05 -13.11 -16.93
N TYR A 32 -12.83 -14.08 -17.78
CA TYR A 32 -12.17 -13.86 -19.06
C TYR A 32 -12.93 -14.55 -20.19
N GLN A 33 -12.77 -14.03 -21.39
CA GLN A 33 -13.27 -14.59 -22.64
C GLN A 33 -12.15 -14.55 -23.67
N VAL A 34 -11.98 -15.65 -24.39
CA VAL A 34 -11.05 -15.73 -25.52
C VAL A 34 -11.88 -15.95 -26.79
N ILE A 35 -11.72 -15.07 -27.78
CA ILE A 35 -12.38 -15.14 -29.07
C ILE A 35 -11.30 -14.91 -30.13
N ASN A 36 -11.04 -15.95 -30.91
CA ASN A 36 -9.90 -16.00 -31.85
C ASN A 36 -8.58 -15.72 -31.08
N GLU A 37 -7.83 -14.72 -31.50
CA GLU A 37 -6.55 -14.34 -30.87
C GLU A 37 -6.70 -13.20 -29.85
N ARG A 38 -7.93 -12.85 -29.49
CA ARG A 38 -8.20 -11.78 -28.53
C ARG A 38 -8.65 -12.33 -27.19
N ILE A 39 -8.11 -11.77 -26.13
CA ILE A 39 -8.54 -12.02 -24.75
C ILE A 39 -9.16 -10.77 -24.16
N ARG A 40 -10.30 -10.96 -23.52
CA ARG A 40 -10.97 -9.94 -22.72
C ARG A 40 -11.04 -10.40 -21.29
N VAL A 41 -10.51 -9.60 -20.38
CA VAL A 41 -10.49 -9.87 -18.94
C VAL A 41 -11.26 -8.77 -18.23
N ASN A 42 -12.25 -9.13 -17.42
CA ASN A 42 -12.92 -8.19 -16.52
C ASN A 42 -12.45 -8.52 -15.09
N VAL A 43 -12.04 -7.51 -14.35
CA VAL A 43 -11.52 -7.67 -12.99
C VAL A 43 -12.25 -6.69 -12.07
N LYS A 44 -12.51 -7.13 -10.83
CA LYS A 44 -13.16 -6.33 -9.81
C LYS A 44 -12.54 -6.59 -8.45
N LEU A 45 -12.08 -5.54 -7.77
CA LEU A 45 -11.64 -5.56 -6.39
C LEU A 45 -12.76 -5.02 -5.49
N SER A 46 -13.08 -5.73 -4.43
CA SER A 46 -14.16 -5.37 -3.50
C SER A 46 -13.70 -5.43 -2.05
N ASP A 47 -14.17 -4.48 -1.22
CA ASP A 47 -14.09 -4.56 0.24
C ASP A 47 -15.27 -5.42 0.70
N ALA A 48 -14.99 -6.63 1.15
CA ALA A 48 -16.01 -7.60 1.52
C ALA A 48 -16.71 -7.23 2.84
N LEU A 49 -16.05 -6.51 3.75
CA LEU A 49 -16.67 -6.03 4.99
C LEU A 49 -17.69 -4.92 4.73
N LYS A 50 -17.38 -4.03 3.78
CA LYS A 50 -18.26 -2.91 3.41
C LYS A 50 -19.25 -3.29 2.30
N GLY A 51 -19.09 -4.43 1.63
CA GLY A 51 -19.87 -4.84 0.47
C GLY A 51 -19.72 -3.89 -0.72
N LYS A 52 -18.58 -3.18 -0.83
CA LYS A 52 -18.37 -2.12 -1.81
C LYS A 52 -17.31 -2.52 -2.82
N THR A 53 -17.58 -2.30 -4.11
CA THR A 53 -16.55 -2.36 -5.16
C THR A 53 -15.63 -1.16 -5.04
N LEU A 54 -14.33 -1.43 -4.91
CA LEU A 54 -13.29 -0.42 -4.82
C LEU A 54 -12.78 -0.03 -6.21
N TRP A 55 -12.61 -1.03 -7.06
CA TRP A 55 -12.10 -0.87 -8.41
C TRP A 55 -12.66 -1.95 -9.34
N SER A 56 -12.87 -1.60 -10.59
CA SER A 56 -13.28 -2.54 -11.64
C SER A 56 -12.75 -2.04 -12.98
N GLU A 57 -12.12 -2.93 -13.73
CA GLU A 57 -11.57 -2.61 -15.03
C GLU A 57 -11.73 -3.76 -16.02
N LYS A 58 -11.69 -3.43 -17.29
CA LYS A 58 -11.80 -4.35 -18.41
C LYS A 58 -10.59 -4.19 -19.32
N PHE A 59 -9.85 -5.27 -19.49
CA PHE A 59 -8.73 -5.40 -20.41
C PHE A 59 -9.18 -6.12 -21.66
N ASP A 60 -8.82 -5.63 -22.83
CA ASP A 60 -9.15 -6.23 -24.13
C ASP A 60 -7.92 -6.11 -25.04
N ASN A 61 -7.22 -7.22 -25.26
CA ASN A 61 -5.95 -7.23 -25.99
C ASN A 61 -5.78 -8.53 -26.79
N ASN A 62 -4.69 -8.65 -27.56
CA ASN A 62 -4.28 -9.91 -28.16
C ASN A 62 -3.83 -10.89 -27.06
N ILE A 63 -4.11 -12.19 -27.23
CA ILE A 63 -3.71 -13.24 -26.28
C ILE A 63 -2.18 -13.31 -26.12
N ASP A 64 -1.41 -12.93 -27.14
CA ASP A 64 0.04 -12.87 -27.08
C ASP A 64 0.54 -11.87 -26.02
N ASN A 65 -0.26 -10.85 -25.69
CA ASN A 65 0.03 -9.84 -24.69
C ASN A 65 -0.55 -10.18 -23.31
N LEU A 66 -0.85 -11.46 -23.04
CA LEU A 66 -1.46 -11.89 -21.78
C LEU A 66 -0.63 -11.49 -20.57
N PHE A 67 0.69 -11.59 -20.64
CA PHE A 67 1.57 -11.21 -19.54
C PHE A 67 1.52 -9.71 -19.24
N GLU A 68 1.44 -8.85 -20.26
CA GLU A 68 1.26 -7.41 -20.09
C GLU A 68 -0.08 -7.08 -19.41
N ILE A 69 -1.15 -7.81 -19.73
CA ILE A 69 -2.45 -7.67 -19.08
C ILE A 69 -2.35 -8.07 -17.59
N LEU A 70 -1.66 -9.17 -17.29
CA LEU A 70 -1.47 -9.64 -15.91
C LEU A 70 -0.67 -8.63 -15.09
N ASP A 71 0.37 -8.04 -15.66
CA ASP A 71 1.18 -6.99 -15.02
C ASP A 71 0.33 -5.74 -14.74
N GLN A 72 -0.47 -5.28 -15.72
CA GLN A 72 -1.38 -4.16 -15.55
C GLN A 72 -2.44 -4.44 -14.47
N ILE A 73 -2.98 -5.64 -14.41
CA ILE A 73 -3.92 -6.06 -13.35
C ILE A 73 -3.23 -6.04 -11.99
N ALA A 74 -2.02 -6.58 -11.90
CA ALA A 74 -1.25 -6.61 -10.66
C ALA A 74 -0.95 -5.20 -10.15
N ASP A 75 -0.52 -4.29 -11.03
CA ASP A 75 -0.25 -2.89 -10.69
C ASP A 75 -1.52 -2.16 -10.23
N ALA A 76 -2.64 -2.36 -10.92
CA ALA A 76 -3.91 -1.76 -10.55
C ALA A 76 -4.44 -2.27 -9.20
N ILE A 77 -4.35 -3.59 -8.95
CA ILE A 77 -4.72 -4.20 -7.66
C ILE A 77 -3.83 -3.66 -6.56
N PHE A 78 -2.53 -3.63 -6.80
CA PHE A 78 -1.55 -3.13 -5.86
C PHE A 78 -1.90 -1.69 -5.45
N THR A 79 -2.11 -0.81 -6.44
CA THR A 79 -2.46 0.58 -6.23
C THR A 79 -3.76 0.74 -5.42
N GLU A 80 -4.83 0.06 -5.82
CA GLU A 80 -6.14 0.18 -5.16
C GLU A 80 -6.15 -0.46 -3.77
N ALA A 81 -5.49 -1.60 -3.57
CA ALA A 81 -5.40 -2.24 -2.27
C ALA A 81 -4.58 -1.39 -1.29
N GLN A 82 -3.48 -0.81 -1.73
CA GLN A 82 -2.60 0.03 -0.91
C GLN A 82 -3.30 1.32 -0.46
N VAL A 83 -3.99 2.01 -1.36
CA VAL A 83 -4.80 3.20 -1.04
C VAL A 83 -5.82 2.89 0.07
N GLN A 84 -6.40 1.69 0.08
CA GLN A 84 -7.42 1.31 1.07
C GLN A 84 -6.82 0.81 2.40
N VAL A 85 -5.68 0.15 2.36
CA VAL A 85 -5.04 -0.45 3.56
C VAL A 85 -4.23 0.57 4.35
N ALA A 86 -3.46 1.38 3.66
CA ALA A 86 -2.55 2.33 4.30
C ALA A 86 -3.24 3.64 4.74
N GLY A 87 -4.49 3.89 4.29
CA GLY A 87 -5.13 5.19 4.47
C GLY A 87 -4.41 6.32 3.69
N VAL A 88 -3.50 5.93 2.80
CA VAL A 88 -2.69 6.82 1.97
C VAL A 88 -3.58 7.39 0.87
N GLY A 89 -3.60 8.69 0.69
CA GLY A 89 -4.29 9.35 -0.41
C GLY A 89 -3.67 8.97 -1.75
N ARG A 90 -4.48 8.90 -2.82
CA ARG A 90 -3.95 8.66 -4.19
C ARG A 90 -2.84 9.66 -4.58
N GLY A 91 -2.87 10.88 -4.02
CA GLY A 91 -1.84 11.89 -4.21
C GLY A 91 -0.47 11.47 -3.66
N GLU A 92 -0.42 10.73 -2.57
CA GLU A 92 0.84 10.30 -1.95
C GLU A 92 1.57 9.24 -2.78
N LEU A 93 0.83 8.37 -3.49
CA LEU A 93 1.42 7.37 -4.39
C LEU A 93 2.20 8.02 -5.54
N SER A 94 1.79 9.19 -6.00
CA SER A 94 2.45 9.91 -7.11
C SER A 94 3.87 10.37 -6.78
N TYR A 95 4.23 10.44 -5.49
CA TYR A 95 5.57 10.81 -5.07
C TYR A 95 6.56 9.64 -5.11
N PHE A 96 6.10 8.39 -5.25
CA PHE A 96 6.97 7.23 -5.36
C PHE A 96 7.30 6.90 -6.81
N LYS A 97 8.60 6.81 -7.13
CA LYS A 97 9.08 6.51 -8.49
C LYS A 97 8.88 5.05 -8.88
N THR A 98 8.78 4.15 -7.91
CA THR A 98 8.58 2.71 -8.12
C THR A 98 7.66 2.12 -7.07
N ASN A 99 6.95 1.04 -7.44
CA ASN A 99 6.13 0.28 -6.52
C ASN A 99 6.93 -0.31 -5.35
N GLU A 100 8.19 -0.70 -5.60
CA GLU A 100 9.09 -1.22 -4.57
C GLU A 100 9.39 -0.19 -3.49
N ALA A 101 9.69 1.07 -3.87
CA ALA A 101 9.92 2.15 -2.91
C ALA A 101 8.69 2.41 -2.04
N PHE A 102 7.50 2.35 -2.62
CA PHE A 102 6.25 2.46 -1.87
C PHE A 102 6.04 1.29 -0.90
N LEU A 103 6.31 0.04 -1.34
CA LEU A 103 6.22 -1.13 -0.46
C LEU A 103 7.22 -1.06 0.71
N GLU A 104 8.43 -0.60 0.45
CA GLU A 104 9.42 -0.38 1.50
C GLU A 104 8.93 0.70 2.48
N HIS A 105 8.34 1.80 2.00
CA HIS A 105 7.75 2.84 2.85
C HIS A 105 6.65 2.27 3.76
N LEU A 106 5.76 1.40 3.24
CA LEU A 106 4.72 0.77 4.05
C LEU A 106 5.29 -0.08 5.19
N LYS A 107 6.37 -0.84 4.93
CA LYS A 107 7.07 -1.60 5.99
C LYS A 107 7.63 -0.68 7.06
N CYS A 108 8.20 0.47 6.66
CA CYS A 108 8.68 1.46 7.62
C CYS A 108 7.52 2.04 8.45
N SER A 109 6.36 2.31 7.83
CA SER A 109 5.16 2.80 8.49
C SER A 109 4.57 1.77 9.46
N GLU A 110 4.61 0.49 9.12
CA GLU A 110 4.19 -0.60 10.01
C GLU A 110 5.05 -0.64 11.27
N LEU A 111 6.37 -0.61 11.12
CA LEU A 111 7.31 -0.53 12.24
C LEU A 111 7.05 0.69 13.13
N PHE A 112 6.80 1.85 12.55
CA PHE A 112 6.44 3.07 13.29
C PHE A 112 5.15 2.88 14.09
N SER A 113 4.17 2.16 13.55
CA SER A 113 2.86 1.95 14.14
C SER A 113 2.87 1.04 15.37
N GLU A 114 3.90 0.24 15.58
CA GLU A 114 4.04 -0.66 16.74
C GLU A 114 4.28 0.08 18.07
N ARG A 115 4.68 1.34 18.03
CA ARG A 115 4.83 2.26 19.17
C ARG A 115 5.67 1.72 20.33
N ASN A 116 6.80 1.10 20.03
CA ASN A 116 7.81 0.72 21.00
C ASN A 116 9.20 1.19 20.57
N SER A 117 10.16 1.25 21.51
CA SER A 117 11.50 1.80 21.28
C SER A 117 12.29 1.04 20.20
N ASP A 118 12.13 -0.28 20.15
CA ASP A 118 12.90 -1.11 19.24
C ASP A 118 12.36 -1.01 17.80
N SER A 119 11.03 -1.01 17.64
CA SER A 119 10.42 -0.81 16.33
C SER A 119 10.64 0.62 15.82
N ASN A 120 10.65 1.63 16.70
CA ASN A 120 10.99 3.00 16.29
C ASN A 120 12.40 3.10 15.71
N LYS A 121 13.42 2.46 16.35
CA LYS A 121 14.79 2.39 15.82
C LYS A 121 14.87 1.63 14.48
N GLN A 122 14.06 0.59 14.31
CA GLN A 122 13.99 -0.14 13.05
C GLN A 122 13.34 0.70 11.95
N ALA A 123 12.26 1.42 12.28
CA ALA A 123 11.60 2.36 11.38
C ALA A 123 12.55 3.47 10.94
N GLU A 124 13.34 4.03 11.86
CA GLU A 124 14.35 5.05 11.56
C GLU A 124 15.38 4.54 10.54
N ARG A 125 15.94 3.35 10.75
CA ARG A 125 16.87 2.73 9.78
C ARG A 125 16.19 2.47 8.43
N CYS A 126 14.98 1.97 8.45
CA CYS A 126 14.19 1.69 7.26
C CYS A 126 14.00 2.97 6.42
N VAL A 127 13.56 4.06 7.04
CA VAL A 127 13.35 5.35 6.37
C VAL A 127 14.67 5.96 5.90
N ALA A 128 15.74 5.82 6.66
CA ALA A 128 17.07 6.31 6.25
C ALA A 128 17.58 5.64 4.96
N GLU A 129 17.29 4.35 4.74
CA GLU A 129 17.62 3.68 3.49
C GLU A 129 16.78 4.18 2.30
N LEU A 130 15.50 4.49 2.54
CA LEU A 130 14.64 5.10 1.52
C LEU A 130 15.12 6.51 1.14
N LEU A 131 15.46 7.35 2.13
CA LEU A 131 15.96 8.71 1.89
C LEU A 131 17.30 8.74 1.16
N LYS A 132 18.13 7.71 1.24
CA LYS A 132 19.32 7.60 0.39
C LYS A 132 18.98 7.47 -1.09
N LYS A 133 17.86 6.81 -1.40
CA LYS A 133 17.40 6.59 -2.79
C LYS A 133 16.60 7.78 -3.33
N ASP A 134 15.82 8.44 -2.47
CA ASP A 134 14.93 9.54 -2.82
C ASP A 134 14.85 10.57 -1.67
N PRO A 135 15.88 11.45 -1.54
CA PRO A 135 16.07 12.33 -0.38
C PRO A 135 15.03 13.46 -0.26
N GLU A 136 14.37 13.81 -1.35
CA GLU A 136 13.40 14.91 -1.42
C GLU A 136 11.94 14.42 -1.41
N ASN A 137 11.70 13.13 -1.26
CA ASN A 137 10.35 12.57 -1.27
C ASN A 137 9.56 13.02 -0.04
N PRO A 138 8.49 13.82 -0.20
CA PRO A 138 7.79 14.42 0.93
C PRO A 138 7.09 13.39 1.83
N VAL A 139 6.66 12.26 1.27
CA VAL A 139 5.99 11.21 2.03
C VAL A 139 6.98 10.46 2.92
N ILE A 140 8.20 10.21 2.41
CA ILE A 140 9.27 9.58 3.19
C ILE A 140 9.78 10.55 4.27
N LEU A 141 9.98 11.82 3.91
CA LEU A 141 10.38 12.87 4.87
C LEU A 141 9.33 13.04 5.97
N HIS A 142 8.06 13.06 5.64
CA HIS A 142 6.96 13.12 6.61
C HIS A 142 7.03 11.99 7.63
N LEU A 143 7.23 10.75 7.17
CA LEU A 143 7.38 9.60 8.08
C LEU A 143 8.65 9.73 8.95
N ALA A 144 9.76 10.20 8.39
CA ALA A 144 10.99 10.44 9.14
C ALA A 144 10.78 11.46 10.28
N GLY A 145 10.08 12.56 10.00
CA GLY A 145 9.70 13.56 10.97
C GLY A 145 8.87 12.98 12.12
N TRP A 146 7.88 12.14 11.80
CA TRP A 146 7.05 11.47 12.80
C TRP A 146 7.81 10.46 13.65
N ILE A 147 8.71 9.68 13.06
CA ILE A 147 9.56 8.72 13.79
C ILE A 147 10.44 9.45 14.81
N THR A 148 11.08 10.55 14.38
CA THR A 148 11.92 11.40 15.23
C THR A 148 11.11 12.05 16.34
N PHE A 149 9.94 12.61 16.04
CA PHE A 149 9.04 13.19 17.03
C PHE A 149 8.55 12.14 18.05
N GLN A 150 8.14 10.95 17.59
CA GLN A 150 7.68 9.86 18.45
C GLN A 150 8.77 9.47 19.46
N ARG A 151 10.02 9.34 19.03
CA ARG A 151 11.16 9.01 19.89
C ARG A 151 11.32 10.03 21.02
N ALA A 152 11.22 11.32 20.70
CA ALA A 152 11.30 12.39 21.68
C ALA A 152 10.09 12.38 22.66
N TRP A 153 8.88 12.23 22.10
CA TRP A 153 7.64 12.28 22.86
C TRP A 153 7.48 11.11 23.84
N MET A 154 7.89 9.91 23.40
CA MET A 154 7.78 8.67 24.19
C MET A 154 8.92 8.49 25.20
N GLY A 155 9.88 9.44 25.27
CA GLY A 155 11.02 9.36 26.18
C GLY A 155 12.07 8.31 25.81
N TRP A 156 12.14 7.92 24.54
CA TRP A 156 13.13 6.95 24.04
C TRP A 156 14.42 7.61 23.55
N SER A 157 14.40 8.92 23.43
CA SER A 157 15.55 9.71 22.97
C SER A 157 16.48 10.06 24.11
N PRO A 158 17.80 10.00 23.92
CA PRO A 158 18.76 10.60 24.83
C PRO A 158 18.81 12.14 24.72
N THR A 159 18.35 12.71 23.59
CA THR A 159 18.36 14.15 23.27
C THR A 159 16.98 14.62 22.78
N PRO A 160 15.92 14.58 23.61
CA PRO A 160 14.56 14.80 23.14
C PRO A 160 14.32 16.22 22.59
N GLU A 161 15.01 17.23 23.07
CA GLU A 161 14.85 18.59 22.55
C GLU A 161 15.49 18.76 21.16
N GLU A 162 16.61 18.07 20.90
CA GLU A 162 17.22 18.05 19.57
C GLU A 162 16.33 17.34 18.56
N ASP A 163 15.73 16.22 18.94
CA ASP A 163 14.78 15.48 18.10
C ASP A 163 13.52 16.28 17.77
N LYS A 164 13.00 17.06 18.71
CA LYS A 164 11.85 17.96 18.46
C LYS A 164 12.22 19.06 17.46
N ILE A 165 13.42 19.62 17.57
CA ILE A 165 13.92 20.63 16.63
C ILE A 165 14.09 20.02 15.24
N GLU A 166 14.68 18.84 15.17
CA GLU A 166 14.89 18.13 13.91
C GLU A 166 13.55 17.77 13.22
N SER A 167 12.62 17.18 13.95
CA SER A 167 11.28 16.89 13.45
C SER A 167 10.58 18.14 12.91
N ARG A 168 10.71 19.29 13.59
CA ARG A 168 10.15 20.56 13.13
C ARG A 168 10.79 21.03 11.83
N LYS A 169 12.13 20.98 11.72
CA LYS A 169 12.84 21.36 10.50
C LYS A 169 12.40 20.52 9.29
N ILE A 170 12.21 19.22 9.50
CA ILE A 170 11.69 18.35 8.44
C ILE A 170 10.28 18.79 8.02
N ALA A 171 9.40 19.10 8.97
CA ALA A 171 8.06 19.57 8.67
C ALA A 171 8.05 20.92 7.93
N GLU A 172 8.90 21.86 8.35
CA GLU A 172 9.06 23.17 7.71
C GLU A 172 9.57 23.01 6.26
N SER A 173 10.57 22.15 6.02
CA SER A 173 11.08 21.90 4.68
C SER A 173 10.04 21.34 3.72
N ILE A 174 9.14 20.46 4.22
CA ILE A 174 8.05 19.91 3.40
C ILE A 174 7.04 21.01 3.05
N LEU A 175 6.67 21.88 4.01
CA LEU A 175 5.70 22.95 3.79
C LEU A 175 6.22 24.05 2.86
N ASP A 176 7.54 24.30 2.87
CA ASP A 176 8.18 25.29 1.98
C ASP A 176 8.19 24.80 0.51
N GLU A 177 8.33 23.51 0.28
CA GLU A 177 8.42 22.93 -1.06
C GLU A 177 7.06 22.46 -1.62
N TYR A 178 6.14 22.08 -0.73
CA TYR A 178 4.80 21.54 -1.07
C TYR A 178 3.71 22.29 -0.29
N PRO A 179 3.44 23.58 -0.62
CA PRO A 179 2.48 24.42 0.09
C PRO A 179 1.00 24.01 -0.09
#